data_5618424806b82d12c857c1da52f33582
#
_entry.id   5618424806b82d12c857c1da52f33582
#
_cell.length_a   1.000
_cell.length_b   1.000
_cell.length_c   1.000
_cell.angle_alpha   90.00
_cell.angle_beta   90.00
_cell.angle_gamma   90.00
#
_symmetry.space_group_name_H-M   'P 1'
#
loop_
_entity.id
_entity.type
_entity.pdbx_description
1 polymer ?
#
loop_
_entity_poly.entity_id
_entity_poly.type
_entity_poly.pdbx_seq_one_letter_code
_entity_poly.pdbx_strand_id
1 'polypeptide(L)'
;MRIIWTRRYRRELEAIGDYIAEHSPRAAARVVNDIHTRAERLLSANPFVGRPGEIKGTRELVVSGTPDIVAYRVTDTQIEVLFVQHGAKQWPDKA
;
A
#
# COMPACT_ATOMS: atom_id res chain seq x y z
N MET A 1 1.54 3.12 17.94
CA MET A 1 2.69 2.50 17.26
C MET A 1 3.11 3.37 16.08
N ARG A 2 4.39 3.53 15.93
CA ARG A 2 4.96 4.38 14.88
C ARG A 2 4.87 3.68 13.53
N ILE A 3 4.56 4.42 12.47
CA ILE A 3 4.48 3.86 11.11
C ILE A 3 5.67 4.35 10.31
N ILE A 4 6.43 3.41 9.77
CA ILE A 4 7.57 3.71 8.91
C ILE A 4 7.16 3.41 7.47
N TRP A 5 7.20 4.44 6.64
CA TRP A 5 6.87 4.34 5.22
C TRP A 5 8.18 4.16 4.47
N THR A 6 8.47 2.93 4.05
CA THR A 6 9.75 2.61 3.42
C THR A 6 9.93 3.31 2.09
N ARG A 7 11.18 3.40 1.66
CA ARG A 7 11.50 3.98 0.35
C ARG A 7 10.83 3.21 -0.78
N ARG A 8 10.82 1.89 -0.70
CA ARG A 8 10.19 1.06 -1.71
C ARG A 8 8.70 1.38 -1.84
N TYR A 9 8.01 1.48 -0.70
CA TYR A 9 6.60 1.85 -0.70
C TYR A 9 6.39 3.20 -1.40
N ARG A 10 7.21 4.19 -1.04
CA ARG A 10 7.06 5.53 -1.61
C ARG A 10 7.28 5.54 -3.11
N ARG A 11 8.27 4.80 -3.58
CA ARG A 11 8.56 4.70 -5.01
C ARG A 11 7.43 4.02 -5.76
N GLU A 12 6.88 2.97 -5.19
CA GLU A 12 5.80 2.24 -5.83
C GLU A 12 4.51 3.05 -5.84
N LEU A 13 4.26 3.79 -4.78
CA LEU A 13 3.10 4.68 -4.74
C LEU A 13 3.22 5.77 -5.80
N GLU A 14 4.41 6.34 -5.94
CA GLU A 14 4.68 7.32 -6.98
C GLU A 14 4.48 6.73 -8.37
N ALA A 15 4.94 5.50 -8.58
CA ALA A 15 4.80 4.83 -9.87
C ALA A 15 3.31 4.58 -10.21
N ILE A 16 2.50 4.26 -9.22
CA ILE A 16 1.06 4.13 -9.40
C ILE A 16 0.48 5.47 -9.87
N GLY A 17 0.90 6.56 -9.21
CA GLY A 17 0.46 7.89 -9.60
C GLY A 17 0.85 8.23 -11.04
N ASP A 18 2.09 7.95 -11.40
CA ASP A 18 2.58 8.22 -12.76
C ASP A 18 1.79 7.44 -13.81
N TYR A 19 1.50 6.17 -13.50
CA TYR A 19 0.73 5.31 -14.40
C TYR A 19 -0.67 5.88 -14.64
N ILE A 20 -1.34 6.29 -13.58
CA ILE A 20 -2.70 6.84 -13.68
C ILE A 20 -2.67 8.22 -14.34
N ALA A 21 -1.62 9.01 -14.10
CA ALA A 21 -1.51 10.36 -14.62
C ALA A 21 -1.41 10.40 -16.14
N GLU A 22 -1.04 9.28 -16.77
CA GLU A 22 -1.05 9.19 -18.24
C GLU A 22 -2.42 9.46 -18.81
N HIS A 23 -3.46 9.16 -18.04
CA HIS A 23 -4.84 9.37 -18.48
C HIS A 23 -5.48 10.55 -17.75
N SER A 24 -5.17 10.75 -16.48
CA SER A 24 -5.77 11.81 -15.69
C SER A 24 -4.89 12.19 -14.51
N PRO A 25 -4.17 13.32 -14.60
CA PRO A 25 -3.36 13.79 -13.46
C PRO A 25 -4.18 14.03 -12.20
N ARG A 26 -5.43 14.50 -12.37
CA ARG A 26 -6.30 14.72 -11.21
C ARG A 26 -6.66 13.42 -10.51
N ALA A 27 -6.98 12.39 -11.30
CA ALA A 27 -7.28 11.08 -10.72
C ALA A 27 -6.06 10.48 -10.06
N ALA A 28 -4.87 10.69 -10.63
CA ALA A 28 -3.63 10.20 -10.04
C ALA A 28 -3.42 10.75 -8.65
N ALA A 29 -3.56 12.07 -8.49
CA ALA A 29 -3.39 12.71 -7.19
C ALA A 29 -4.39 12.18 -6.18
N ARG A 30 -5.65 12.01 -6.59
CA ARG A 30 -6.70 11.51 -5.71
C ARG A 30 -6.42 10.08 -5.25
N VAL A 31 -6.03 9.20 -6.20
CA VAL A 31 -5.79 7.79 -5.87
C VAL A 31 -4.61 7.64 -4.94
N VAL A 32 -3.49 8.32 -5.23
CA VAL A 32 -2.30 8.27 -4.38
C VAL A 32 -2.63 8.74 -2.97
N ASN A 33 -3.34 9.86 -2.87
CA ASN A 33 -3.73 10.39 -1.58
C ASN A 33 -4.65 9.44 -0.82
N ASP A 34 -5.61 8.83 -1.52
CA ASP A 34 -6.56 7.90 -0.90
C ASP A 34 -5.85 6.66 -0.36
N ILE A 35 -4.94 6.07 -1.15
CA ILE A 35 -4.20 4.89 -0.71
C ILE A 35 -3.46 5.20 0.58
N HIS A 36 -2.69 6.28 0.58
CA HIS A 36 -1.86 6.63 1.72
C HIS A 36 -2.69 6.98 2.96
N THR A 37 -3.70 7.81 2.78
CA THR A 37 -4.54 8.26 3.90
C THR A 37 -5.31 7.11 4.53
N ARG A 38 -5.87 6.23 3.71
CA ARG A 38 -6.62 5.10 4.23
C ARG A 38 -5.71 4.10 4.92
N ALA A 39 -4.53 3.84 4.36
CA ALA A 39 -3.58 2.94 4.99
C ALA A 39 -3.16 3.49 6.35
N GLU A 40 -2.85 4.76 6.42
CA GLU A 40 -2.45 5.39 7.69
C GLU A 40 -3.57 5.28 8.74
N ARG A 41 -4.79 5.58 8.34
CA ARG A 41 -5.93 5.54 9.25
C ARG A 41 -6.17 4.14 9.78
N LEU A 42 -6.17 3.15 8.89
CA LEU A 42 -6.46 1.78 9.28
C LEU A 42 -5.37 1.19 10.15
N LEU A 43 -4.10 1.41 9.79
CA LEU A 43 -2.99 0.88 10.57
C LEU A 43 -2.86 1.57 11.92
N SER A 44 -3.17 2.85 12.00
CA SER A 44 -3.15 3.58 13.28
C SER A 44 -4.23 3.06 14.22
N ALA A 45 -5.38 2.68 13.68
CA ALA A 45 -6.48 2.16 14.48
C ALA A 45 -6.21 0.74 14.96
N ASN A 46 -5.64 -0.10 14.09
CA ASN A 46 -5.36 -1.49 14.44
C ASN A 46 -4.20 -2.02 13.59
N PRO A 47 -3.00 -2.15 14.18
CA PRO A 47 -1.84 -2.66 13.43
C PRO A 47 -2.05 -4.05 12.81
N PHE A 48 -2.96 -4.84 13.36
CA PHE A 48 -3.17 -6.21 12.90
C PHE A 48 -4.41 -6.34 12.01
N VAL A 49 -4.88 -5.22 11.45
CA VAL A 49 -6.10 -5.22 10.63
C VAL A 49 -5.93 -6.00 9.33
N GLY A 50 -4.72 -6.04 8.77
CA GLY A 50 -4.46 -6.74 7.52
C GLY A 50 -4.46 -8.26 7.68
N ARG A 51 -4.71 -8.94 6.57
CA ARG A 51 -4.68 -10.42 6.54
C ARG A 51 -3.22 -10.88 6.44
N PRO A 52 -2.91 -12.14 6.80
CA PRO A 52 -1.57 -12.68 6.59
C PRO A 52 -1.17 -12.55 5.12
N GLY A 53 0.06 -12.09 4.87
CA GLY A 53 0.56 -11.89 3.52
C GLY A 53 1.15 -13.17 2.94
N GLU A 54 1.43 -13.14 1.64
CA GLU A 54 2.07 -14.26 0.96
C GLU A 54 3.50 -14.45 1.46
N ILE A 55 4.16 -13.35 1.80
CA ILE A 55 5.51 -13.42 2.36
C ILE A 55 5.38 -13.61 3.86
N LYS A 56 6.07 -14.62 4.37
CA LYS A 56 6.02 -14.94 5.79
C LYS A 56 6.39 -13.72 6.63
N GLY A 57 5.63 -13.48 7.69
CA GLY A 57 5.86 -12.36 8.58
C GLY A 57 5.26 -11.05 8.13
N THR A 58 4.60 -11.04 6.99
CA THR A 58 3.95 -9.82 6.49
C THR A 58 2.44 -9.91 6.59
N ARG A 59 1.80 -8.75 6.46
CA ARG A 59 0.36 -8.62 6.39
C ARG A 59 0.01 -7.79 5.16
N GLU A 60 -1.19 -8.01 4.65
CA GLU A 60 -1.68 -7.29 3.48
C GLU A 60 -2.95 -6.55 3.83
N LEU A 61 -2.96 -5.26 3.51
CA LEU A 61 -4.11 -4.40 3.72
C LEU A 61 -4.74 -4.12 2.38
N VAL A 62 -5.97 -4.60 2.19
CA VAL A 62 -6.73 -4.28 0.99
C VAL A 62 -7.36 -2.92 1.19
N VAL A 63 -7.06 -1.98 0.30
CA VAL A 63 -7.61 -0.63 0.41
C VAL A 63 -9.00 -0.66 -0.20
N SER A 64 -10.01 -0.58 0.66
CA SER A 64 -11.41 -0.71 0.28
C SER A 64 -11.78 0.26 -0.85
N GLY A 65 -12.51 -0.25 -1.85
CA GLY A 65 -12.93 0.56 -2.99
C GLY A 65 -11.89 0.75 -4.06
N THR A 66 -10.72 0.14 -3.90
CA THR A 66 -9.65 0.19 -4.89
C THR A 66 -9.08 -1.21 -5.09
N PRO A 67 -8.34 -1.43 -6.19
CA PRO A 67 -7.63 -2.71 -6.37
C PRO A 67 -6.28 -2.76 -5.69
N ASP A 68 -6.01 -1.85 -4.76
CA ASP A 68 -4.68 -1.67 -4.20
C ASP A 68 -4.48 -2.48 -2.93
N ILE A 69 -3.29 -3.07 -2.80
CA ILE A 69 -2.91 -3.85 -1.63
C ILE A 69 -1.62 -3.27 -1.07
N VAL A 70 -1.65 -2.97 0.23
CA VAL A 70 -0.49 -2.43 0.94
C VAL A 70 0.08 -3.54 1.82
N ALA A 71 1.35 -3.88 1.60
CA ALA A 71 2.02 -4.90 2.40
C ALA A 71 2.82 -4.25 3.52
N TYR A 72 2.71 -4.81 4.71
CA TYR A 72 3.39 -4.25 5.86
C TYR A 72 3.77 -5.34 6.85
N ARG A 73 4.56 -4.96 7.84
CA ARG A 73 5.01 -5.85 8.89
C ARG A 73 4.91 -5.13 10.21
N VAL A 74 4.50 -5.84 11.26
CA VAL A 74 4.41 -5.28 12.61
C VAL A 74 5.57 -5.85 13.42
N THR A 75 6.36 -4.96 14.00
CA THR A 75 7.43 -5.34 14.92
C THR A 75 7.02 -4.98 16.34
N ASP A 76 7.89 -5.21 17.32
CA ASP A 76 7.60 -4.88 18.70
C ASP A 76 7.36 -3.39 18.91
N THR A 77 7.96 -2.55 18.07
CA THR A 77 7.94 -1.10 18.30
C THR A 77 7.31 -0.29 17.18
N GLN A 78 7.12 -0.88 16.00
CA GLN A 78 6.67 -0.09 14.87
C GLN A 78 5.98 -0.93 13.81
N ILE A 79 5.31 -0.24 12.90
CA ILE A 79 4.73 -0.82 11.71
C ILE A 79 5.63 -0.39 10.56
N GLU A 80 6.06 -1.35 9.74
CA GLU A 80 6.88 -1.05 8.57
C GLU A 80 6.07 -1.32 7.32
N VAL A 81 5.76 -0.27 6.57
CA VAL A 81 5.01 -0.40 5.33
C VAL A 81 6.01 -0.67 4.21
N LEU A 82 5.94 -1.88 3.65
CA LEU A 82 7.00 -2.41 2.81
C LEU A 82 6.84 -2.09 1.33
N PHE A 83 5.63 -2.26 0.81
CA PHE A 83 5.36 -1.96 -0.59
C PHE A 83 3.87 -1.86 -0.82
N VAL A 84 3.50 -1.35 -2.00
CA VAL A 84 2.11 -1.28 -2.42
C VAL A 84 2.01 -1.86 -3.83
N GLN A 85 0.94 -2.61 -4.06
CA GLN A 85 0.67 -3.24 -5.34
C GLN A 85 -0.66 -2.72 -5.86
N HIS A 86 -0.64 -2.23 -7.09
CA HIS A 86 -1.86 -1.79 -7.75
C HIS A 86 -2.48 -3.00 -8.45
N GLY A 87 -3.69 -3.38 -8.05
CA GLY A 87 -4.30 -4.62 -8.52
C GLY A 87 -4.57 -4.67 -10.01
N ALA A 88 -4.69 -3.52 -10.67
CA ALA A 88 -4.88 -3.49 -12.12
C ALA A 88 -3.60 -3.85 -12.87
N LYS A 89 -2.46 -3.78 -12.18
CA LYS A 89 -1.17 -4.09 -12.76
C LYS A 89 -0.80 -5.52 -12.42
N GLN A 90 -0.69 -6.35 -13.42
CA GLN A 90 -0.36 -7.75 -13.20
C GLN A 90 1.05 -7.91 -12.63
N TRP A 91 1.22 -8.85 -11.73
CA TRP A 91 2.54 -9.26 -11.30
C TRP A 91 3.16 -10.12 -12.41
N PRO A 92 4.30 -9.73 -12.96
CA PRO A 92 4.90 -10.51 -14.03
C PRO A 92 5.26 -11.92 -13.61
N ASP A 93 5.65 -12.07 -12.37
CA ASP A 93 6.11 -13.37 -11.85
C ASP A 93 4.98 -14.30 -11.48
N LYS A 94 3.76 -13.87 -11.63
CA LYS A 94 2.61 -14.72 -11.42
C LYS A 94 2.27 -15.52 -12.66
N ALA A 95 2.85 -15.13 -13.75
CA ALA A 95 2.61 -15.81 -15.00
C ALA A 95 3.12 -17.25 -14.94
#